data_3ac6ffbc58a5186ac7d2f05083315aae
#
_entry.id   3ac6ffbc58a5186ac7d2f05083315aae
#
_cell.length_a   1.000
_cell.length_b   1.000
_cell.length_c   1.000
_cell.angle_alpha   90.00
_cell.angle_beta   90.00
_cell.angle_gamma   90.00
#
_symmetry.space_group_name_H-M   'P 1'
#
loop_
_entity.id
_entity.type
_entity.pdbx_description
1 polymer ?
#
loop_
_entity_poly.entity_id
_entity_poly.type
_entity_poly.pdbx_seq_one_letter_code
_entity_poly.pdbx_strand_id
1 'polypeptide(L)'
;MGQLLSKHVQKSLSETLRVLSRIHENFTADRERELTKVKASATDVFEDAIEARSVYYRMAAAEAAPSKADFDARYLYLRACTNTREVSRSLQNLAKLARDHVANRHRVGSNEITNDIGTLVADIRTLVNAREDHADVTALRNRAADVITRIEDLQRRLMEAQPRGSMTIRCCEFHLSYLLVLRELVNHYEIASLLEEQIDALARGAKAA
;
A
#
# COMPACT_ATOMS: atom_id res chain seq x y z
N MET A 1 24.45 2.74 1.86
CA MET A 1 23.29 3.25 1.10
C MET A 1 22.13 2.26 1.08
N GLY A 2 22.25 1.04 0.60
CA GLY A 2 21.15 0.06 0.49
C GLY A 2 20.32 -0.15 1.77
N GLN A 3 20.94 -0.28 2.94
CA GLN A 3 20.22 -0.48 4.21
C GLN A 3 19.36 0.73 4.64
N LEU A 4 19.79 1.97 4.34
CA LEU A 4 18.98 3.16 4.61
C LEU A 4 17.75 3.22 3.69
N LEU A 5 17.90 2.78 2.46
CA LEU A 5 16.87 2.75 1.43
C LEU A 5 15.80 1.70 1.76
N SER A 6 16.23 0.50 2.17
CA SER A 6 15.35 -0.56 2.62
C SER A 6 14.50 -0.13 3.83
N LYS A 7 15.10 0.51 4.83
CA LYS A 7 14.38 1.03 6.00
C LYS A 7 13.31 2.07 5.66
N HIS A 8 13.58 2.96 4.70
CA HIS A 8 12.60 3.95 4.25
C HIS A 8 11.39 3.31 3.58
N VAL A 9 11.61 2.33 2.70
CA VAL A 9 10.53 1.60 2.02
C VAL A 9 9.71 0.82 3.04
N GLN A 10 10.34 0.11 3.98
CA GLN A 10 9.66 -0.63 5.05
C GLN A 10 8.81 0.30 5.92
N LYS A 11 9.39 1.41 6.40
CA LYS A 11 8.66 2.39 7.21
C LYS A 11 7.42 2.89 6.47
N SER A 12 7.56 3.27 5.21
CA SER A 12 6.45 3.78 4.41
C SER A 12 5.35 2.74 4.20
N LEU A 13 5.70 1.46 3.95
CA LEU A 13 4.73 0.38 3.84
C LEU A 13 3.96 0.14 5.15
N SER A 14 4.67 0.08 6.27
CA SER A 14 4.05 -0.11 7.60
C SER A 14 3.12 1.06 7.96
N GLU A 15 3.51 2.30 7.66
CA GLU A 15 2.67 3.48 7.89
C GLU A 15 1.44 3.49 6.96
N THR A 16 1.61 3.15 5.68
CA THR A 16 0.50 3.02 4.74
C THR A 16 -0.52 2.00 5.23
N LEU A 17 -0.05 0.84 5.70
CA LEU A 17 -0.91 -0.20 6.25
C LEU A 17 -1.62 0.25 7.54
N ARG A 18 -0.93 0.97 8.42
CA ARG A 18 -1.53 1.54 9.63
C ARG A 18 -2.65 2.53 9.29
N VAL A 19 -2.43 3.42 8.32
CA VAL A 19 -3.45 4.36 7.87
C VAL A 19 -4.64 3.64 7.25
N LEU A 20 -4.39 2.62 6.40
CA LEU A 20 -5.43 1.80 5.79
C LEU A 20 -6.30 1.11 6.84
N SER A 21 -5.70 0.49 7.86
CA SER A 21 -6.42 -0.15 8.96
C SER A 21 -7.31 0.86 9.71
N ARG A 22 -6.79 2.05 9.98
CA ARG A 22 -7.57 3.12 10.63
C ARG A 22 -8.72 3.63 9.75
N ILE A 23 -8.54 3.70 8.43
CA ILE A 23 -9.64 4.02 7.51
C ILE A 23 -10.75 2.98 7.67
N HIS A 24 -10.40 1.69 7.61
CA HIS A 24 -11.37 0.60 7.73
C HIS A 24 -12.11 0.64 9.07
N GLU A 25 -11.40 0.71 10.18
CA GLU A 25 -11.96 0.74 11.53
C GLU A 25 -12.91 1.92 11.76
N ASN A 26 -12.55 3.11 11.29
CA ASN A 26 -13.35 4.31 11.51
C ASN A 26 -14.49 4.45 10.50
N PHE A 27 -14.33 3.90 9.30
CA PHE A 27 -15.39 3.80 8.32
C PHE A 27 -16.51 2.86 8.81
N THR A 28 -16.15 1.67 9.27
CA THR A 28 -17.11 0.67 9.78
C THR A 28 -17.82 1.10 11.05
N ALA A 29 -17.17 1.95 11.85
CA ALA A 29 -17.72 2.51 13.09
C ALA A 29 -18.42 3.86 12.90
N ASP A 30 -18.60 4.33 11.65
CA ASP A 30 -19.28 5.60 11.29
C ASP A 30 -18.67 6.83 12.00
N ARG A 31 -17.33 6.89 12.12
CA ARG A 31 -16.61 7.91 12.89
C ARG A 31 -16.02 9.00 12.01
N GLU A 32 -16.85 9.95 11.55
CA GLU A 32 -16.44 11.07 10.67
C GLU A 32 -15.24 11.87 11.21
N ARG A 33 -15.26 12.24 12.50
CA ARG A 33 -14.19 13.04 13.12
C ARG A 33 -12.84 12.31 13.08
N GLU A 34 -12.84 11.01 13.33
CA GLU A 34 -11.62 10.20 13.27
C GLU A 34 -11.14 10.00 11.83
N LEU A 35 -12.05 9.84 10.86
CA LEU A 35 -11.71 9.80 9.44
C LEU A 35 -11.05 11.11 8.96
N THR A 36 -11.45 12.26 9.51
CA THR A 36 -10.80 13.54 9.22
C THR A 36 -9.33 13.53 9.68
N LYS A 37 -9.03 12.99 10.88
CA LYS A 37 -7.65 12.83 11.36
C LYS A 37 -6.86 11.82 10.54
N VAL A 38 -7.50 10.72 10.14
CA VAL A 38 -6.87 9.70 9.30
C VAL A 38 -6.53 10.25 7.92
N LYS A 39 -7.37 11.12 7.36
CA LYS A 39 -7.07 11.83 6.12
C LYS A 39 -5.81 12.70 6.24
N ALA A 40 -5.63 13.41 7.35
CA ALA A 40 -4.39 14.16 7.61
C ALA A 40 -3.18 13.22 7.65
N SER A 41 -3.25 12.11 8.40
CA SER A 41 -2.18 11.10 8.42
C SER A 41 -1.87 10.50 7.04
N ALA A 42 -2.87 10.31 6.17
CA ALA A 42 -2.65 9.87 4.79
C ALA A 42 -1.91 10.92 3.95
N THR A 43 -2.15 12.22 4.23
CA THR A 43 -1.41 13.32 3.59
C THR A 43 0.05 13.33 4.04
N ASP A 44 0.32 13.15 5.33
CA ASP A 44 1.69 13.08 5.88
C ASP A 44 2.49 11.95 5.21
N VAL A 45 1.89 10.75 5.07
CA VAL A 45 2.54 9.61 4.37
C VAL A 45 2.86 9.94 2.91
N PHE A 46 1.98 10.67 2.23
CA PHE A 46 2.23 11.10 0.86
C PHE A 46 3.36 12.12 0.76
N GLU A 47 3.42 13.08 1.68
CA GLU A 47 4.48 14.09 1.74
C GLU A 47 5.85 13.46 2.06
N ASP A 48 5.90 12.53 3.02
CA ASP A 48 7.10 11.74 3.33
C ASP A 48 7.63 10.97 2.10
N ALA A 49 6.72 10.39 1.29
CA ALA A 49 7.10 9.70 0.07
C ALA A 49 7.68 10.65 -1.00
N ILE A 50 7.21 11.89 -1.10
CA ILE A 50 7.75 12.93 -1.96
C ILE A 50 9.14 13.33 -1.46
N GLU A 51 9.32 13.54 -0.15
CA GLU A 51 10.60 13.94 0.42
C GLU A 51 11.67 12.85 0.23
N ALA A 52 11.34 11.57 0.46
CA ALA A 52 12.25 10.45 0.23
C ALA A 52 12.81 10.46 -1.21
N ARG A 53 11.96 10.76 -2.19
CA ARG A 53 12.40 10.93 -3.59
C ARG A 53 13.33 12.14 -3.77
N SER A 54 13.05 13.24 -3.11
CA SER A 54 13.88 14.47 -3.17
C SER A 54 15.25 14.25 -2.54
N VAL A 55 15.33 13.50 -1.44
CA VAL A 55 16.59 13.09 -0.80
C VAL A 55 17.43 12.27 -1.78
N TYR A 56 16.81 11.32 -2.50
CA TYR A 56 17.51 10.55 -3.52
C TYR A 56 18.18 11.44 -4.58
N TYR A 57 17.47 12.41 -5.15
CA TYR A 57 18.02 13.28 -6.17
C TYR A 57 19.18 14.15 -5.64
N ARG A 58 19.10 14.65 -4.41
CA ARG A 58 20.20 15.40 -3.76
C ARG A 58 21.43 14.53 -3.58
N MET A 59 21.28 13.29 -3.14
CA MET A 59 22.39 12.33 -2.98
C MET A 59 23.01 11.96 -4.34
N ALA A 60 22.17 11.71 -5.34
CA ALA A 60 22.64 11.35 -6.68
C ALA A 60 23.41 12.49 -7.36
N ALA A 61 23.07 13.74 -7.08
CA ALA A 61 23.76 14.91 -7.60
C ALA A 61 25.12 15.19 -6.91
N ALA A 62 25.30 14.71 -5.68
CA ALA A 62 26.51 14.96 -4.89
C ALA A 62 27.66 13.97 -5.18
N GLU A 63 27.42 12.87 -5.87
CA GLU A 63 28.41 11.82 -6.13
C GLU A 63 28.97 11.89 -7.56
N ALA A 64 30.30 11.94 -7.66
CA ALA A 64 31.02 11.85 -8.94
C ALA A 64 30.98 10.41 -9.49
N ALA A 65 30.55 10.24 -10.75
CA ALA A 65 30.56 9.01 -11.56
C ALA A 65 30.34 7.68 -10.81
N PRO A 66 29.08 7.26 -10.61
CA PRO A 66 28.78 6.00 -9.90
C PRO A 66 29.27 4.78 -10.71
N SER A 67 29.66 3.71 -10.02
CA SER A 67 29.83 2.40 -10.63
C SER A 67 28.52 1.90 -11.24
N LYS A 68 28.56 0.91 -12.15
CA LYS A 68 27.36 0.32 -12.73
C LYS A 68 26.43 -0.27 -11.64
N ALA A 69 27.00 -0.94 -10.63
CA ALA A 69 26.25 -1.50 -9.51
C ALA A 69 25.54 -0.41 -8.67
N ASP A 70 26.21 0.73 -8.45
CA ASP A 70 25.60 1.87 -7.77
C ASP A 70 24.47 2.48 -8.59
N PHE A 71 24.64 2.57 -9.91
CA PHE A 71 23.60 3.05 -10.81
C PHE A 71 22.35 2.14 -10.75
N ASP A 72 22.54 0.82 -10.83
CA ASP A 72 21.46 -0.14 -10.77
C ASP A 72 20.71 -0.08 -9.42
N ALA A 73 21.44 -0.01 -8.30
CA ALA A 73 20.85 0.16 -6.97
C ALA A 73 20.05 1.46 -6.84
N ARG A 74 20.54 2.57 -7.41
CA ARG A 74 19.85 3.86 -7.42
C ARG A 74 18.57 3.82 -8.26
N TYR A 75 18.61 3.16 -9.40
CA TYR A 75 17.43 3.00 -10.25
C TYR A 75 16.32 2.21 -9.53
N LEU A 76 16.68 1.12 -8.87
CA LEU A 76 15.74 0.32 -8.08
C LEU A 76 15.11 1.13 -6.94
N TYR A 77 15.92 1.92 -6.23
CA TYR A 77 15.42 2.81 -5.20
C TYR A 77 14.44 3.85 -5.73
N LEU A 78 14.77 4.50 -6.84
CA LEU A 78 13.88 5.47 -7.47
C LEU A 78 12.53 4.85 -7.84
N ARG A 79 12.54 3.61 -8.33
CA ARG A 79 11.31 2.84 -8.59
C ARG A 79 10.51 2.60 -7.31
N ALA A 80 11.17 2.20 -6.23
CA ALA A 80 10.52 2.00 -4.94
C ALA A 80 9.86 3.30 -4.44
N CYS A 81 10.59 4.42 -4.45
CA CYS A 81 10.04 5.73 -4.07
C CYS A 81 8.84 6.15 -4.94
N THR A 82 8.90 5.88 -6.25
CA THR A 82 7.80 6.22 -7.16
C THR A 82 6.55 5.39 -6.83
N ASN A 83 6.70 4.08 -6.63
CA ASN A 83 5.60 3.21 -6.24
C ASN A 83 5.00 3.61 -4.89
N THR A 84 5.83 3.88 -3.89
CA THR A 84 5.39 4.35 -2.57
C THR A 84 4.53 5.61 -2.69
N ARG A 85 4.95 6.56 -3.52
CA ARG A 85 4.19 7.79 -3.76
C ARG A 85 2.82 7.51 -4.38
N GLU A 86 2.73 6.63 -5.38
CA GLU A 86 1.45 6.33 -6.03
C GLU A 86 0.48 5.62 -5.07
N VAL A 87 0.95 4.66 -4.29
CA VAL A 87 0.12 4.00 -3.26
C VAL A 87 -0.32 4.99 -2.19
N SER A 88 0.57 5.88 -1.73
CA SER A 88 0.22 6.91 -0.74
C SER A 88 -0.82 7.88 -1.28
N ARG A 89 -0.78 8.21 -2.58
CA ARG A 89 -1.80 9.01 -3.26
C ARG A 89 -3.16 8.32 -3.28
N SER A 90 -3.18 7.04 -3.64
CA SER A 90 -4.40 6.24 -3.64
C SER A 90 -4.99 6.12 -2.24
N LEU A 91 -4.15 5.97 -1.21
CA LEU A 91 -4.56 5.97 0.19
C LEU A 91 -5.17 7.32 0.64
N GLN A 92 -4.58 8.45 0.22
CA GLN A 92 -5.11 9.78 0.49
C GLN A 92 -6.51 9.96 -0.14
N ASN A 93 -6.69 9.50 -1.38
CA ASN A 93 -7.98 9.51 -2.06
C ASN A 93 -9.01 8.63 -1.33
N LEU A 94 -8.62 7.44 -0.90
CA LEU A 94 -9.48 6.54 -0.15
C LEU A 94 -9.94 7.15 1.19
N ALA A 95 -9.01 7.76 1.94
CA ALA A 95 -9.34 8.44 3.20
C ALA A 95 -10.35 9.58 2.98
N LYS A 96 -10.21 10.33 1.88
CA LYS A 96 -11.18 11.36 1.48
C LYS A 96 -12.54 10.74 1.17
N LEU A 97 -12.58 9.70 0.34
CA LEU A 97 -13.83 9.02 -0.02
C LEU A 97 -14.55 8.44 1.20
N ALA A 98 -13.82 7.80 2.12
CA ALA A 98 -14.37 7.26 3.35
C ALA A 98 -15.01 8.35 4.22
N ARG A 99 -14.29 9.46 4.43
CA ARG A 99 -14.83 10.61 5.18
C ARG A 99 -16.08 11.17 4.51
N ASP A 100 -16.04 11.43 3.21
CA ASP A 100 -17.15 12.03 2.48
C ASP A 100 -18.38 11.12 2.47
N HIS A 101 -18.17 9.78 2.43
CA HIS A 101 -19.25 8.80 2.53
C HIS A 101 -19.97 8.86 3.89
N VAL A 102 -19.20 8.89 4.98
CA VAL A 102 -19.74 8.99 6.35
C VAL A 102 -20.39 10.36 6.60
N ALA A 103 -19.74 11.47 6.22
CA ALA A 103 -20.26 12.81 6.37
C ALA A 103 -21.62 13.01 5.65
N ASN A 104 -21.82 12.36 4.52
CA ASN A 104 -23.10 12.38 3.79
C ASN A 104 -24.10 11.33 4.29
N ARG A 105 -23.82 10.63 5.40
CA ARG A 105 -24.69 9.61 6.00
C ARG A 105 -25.09 8.50 5.02
N HIS A 106 -24.19 8.12 4.11
CA HIS A 106 -24.42 7.01 3.22
C HIS A 106 -24.29 5.69 3.99
N ARG A 107 -25.13 4.70 3.64
CA ARG A 107 -25.05 3.37 4.27
C ARG A 107 -23.72 2.71 3.95
N VAL A 108 -23.10 2.10 4.97
CA VAL A 108 -21.78 1.43 4.86
C VAL A 108 -21.84 0.11 4.07
N GLY A 109 -23.03 -0.39 3.77
CA GLY A 109 -23.23 -1.66 3.06
C GLY A 109 -23.63 -2.79 3.99
N SER A 110 -23.52 -4.03 3.51
CA SER A 110 -23.81 -5.20 4.34
C SER A 110 -22.62 -5.52 5.25
N ASN A 111 -22.92 -6.06 6.44
CA ASN A 111 -21.88 -6.52 7.38
C ASN A 111 -20.97 -7.59 6.74
N GLU A 112 -21.50 -8.41 5.84
CA GLU A 112 -20.73 -9.45 5.14
C GLU A 112 -19.58 -8.84 4.34
N ILE A 113 -19.86 -7.87 3.44
CA ILE A 113 -18.83 -7.21 2.62
C ILE A 113 -17.83 -6.47 3.48
N THR A 114 -18.29 -5.79 4.52
CA THR A 114 -17.43 -5.07 5.45
C THR A 114 -16.47 -6.03 6.18
N ASN A 115 -16.94 -7.20 6.60
CA ASN A 115 -16.12 -8.22 7.23
C ASN A 115 -15.13 -8.85 6.23
N ASP A 116 -15.53 -9.11 5.00
CA ASP A 116 -14.63 -9.63 3.95
C ASP A 116 -13.49 -8.65 3.68
N ILE A 117 -13.78 -7.35 3.58
CA ILE A 117 -12.74 -6.30 3.45
C ILE A 117 -11.83 -6.28 4.69
N GLY A 118 -12.41 -6.38 5.89
CA GLY A 118 -11.63 -6.46 7.14
C GLY A 118 -10.66 -7.64 7.15
N THR A 119 -11.10 -8.79 6.65
CA THR A 119 -10.25 -9.98 6.51
C THR A 119 -9.11 -9.74 5.51
N LEU A 120 -9.39 -9.13 4.34
CA LEU A 120 -8.35 -8.76 3.39
C LEU A 120 -7.32 -7.80 3.98
N VAL A 121 -7.75 -6.80 4.75
CA VAL A 121 -6.84 -5.87 5.44
C VAL A 121 -5.95 -6.62 6.45
N ALA A 122 -6.50 -7.60 7.17
CA ALA A 122 -5.74 -8.43 8.10
C ALA A 122 -4.73 -9.35 7.38
N ASP A 123 -5.10 -9.92 6.23
CA ASP A 123 -4.20 -10.74 5.40
C ASP A 123 -3.04 -9.92 4.84
N ILE A 124 -3.31 -8.70 4.37
CA ILE A 124 -2.26 -7.78 3.90
C ILE A 124 -1.32 -7.40 5.05
N ARG A 125 -1.87 -7.16 6.26
CA ARG A 125 -1.04 -6.93 7.45
C ARG A 125 -0.13 -8.11 7.75
N THR A 126 -0.66 -9.33 7.68
CA THR A 126 0.12 -10.55 7.87
C THR A 126 1.21 -10.70 6.80
N LEU A 127 0.92 -10.35 5.55
CA LEU A 127 1.87 -10.35 4.47
C LEU A 127 3.03 -9.38 4.71
N VAL A 128 2.74 -8.15 5.15
CA VAL A 128 3.76 -7.12 5.44
C VAL A 128 4.62 -7.53 6.63
N ASN A 129 4.02 -8.06 7.71
CA ASN A 129 4.75 -8.50 8.89
C ASN A 129 5.63 -9.72 8.60
N ALA A 130 5.15 -10.70 7.81
CA ALA A 130 5.92 -11.88 7.45
C ALA A 130 7.23 -11.55 6.69
N ARG A 131 7.27 -10.42 6.00
CA ARG A 131 8.49 -9.92 5.37
C ARG A 131 9.51 -9.41 6.38
N GLU A 132 9.07 -8.71 7.42
CA GLU A 132 9.95 -8.26 8.50
C GLU A 132 10.65 -9.43 9.19
N ASP A 133 10.00 -10.60 9.22
CA ASP A 133 10.52 -11.87 9.77
C ASP A 133 11.41 -12.66 8.80
N HIS A 134 11.85 -12.07 7.67
CA HIS A 134 12.70 -12.72 6.66
C HIS A 134 12.09 -14.00 6.05
N ALA A 135 10.79 -14.05 5.86
CA ALA A 135 10.12 -15.17 5.21
C ALA A 135 10.61 -15.40 3.76
N ASP A 136 10.51 -16.63 3.28
CA ASP A 136 10.84 -17.00 1.89
C ASP A 136 10.04 -16.14 0.90
N VAL A 137 10.77 -15.49 -0.02
CA VAL A 137 10.21 -14.61 -1.06
C VAL A 137 9.18 -15.34 -1.93
N THR A 138 9.40 -16.63 -2.22
CA THR A 138 8.44 -17.44 -2.99
C THR A 138 7.13 -17.63 -2.23
N ALA A 139 7.20 -17.90 -0.93
CA ALA A 139 6.03 -18.00 -0.08
C ALA A 139 5.28 -16.66 0.04
N LEU A 140 5.99 -15.54 0.10
CA LEU A 140 5.41 -14.20 0.12
C LEU A 140 4.67 -13.89 -1.19
N ARG A 141 5.25 -14.22 -2.35
CA ARG A 141 4.59 -14.06 -3.67
C ARG A 141 3.32 -14.88 -3.78
N ASN A 142 3.36 -16.15 -3.38
CA ASN A 142 2.17 -16.99 -3.40
C ASN A 142 1.05 -16.41 -2.54
N ARG A 143 1.36 -15.94 -1.33
CA ARG A 143 0.39 -15.26 -0.46
C ARG A 143 -0.15 -13.97 -1.07
N ALA A 144 0.70 -13.17 -1.73
CA ALA A 144 0.27 -11.96 -2.42
C ALA A 144 -0.71 -12.29 -3.55
N ALA A 145 -0.41 -13.31 -4.36
CA ALA A 145 -1.30 -13.80 -5.42
C ALA A 145 -2.65 -14.27 -4.88
N ASP A 146 -2.67 -15.00 -3.75
CA ASP A 146 -3.91 -15.44 -3.09
C ASP A 146 -4.75 -14.24 -2.62
N VAL A 147 -4.13 -13.22 -2.05
CA VAL A 147 -4.82 -11.99 -1.63
C VAL A 147 -5.41 -11.26 -2.85
N ILE A 148 -4.66 -11.15 -3.95
CA ILE A 148 -5.15 -10.53 -5.19
C ILE A 148 -6.36 -11.30 -5.74
N THR A 149 -6.31 -12.62 -5.79
CA THR A 149 -7.43 -13.47 -6.24
C THR A 149 -8.67 -13.22 -5.39
N ARG A 150 -8.54 -13.12 -4.08
CA ARG A 150 -9.67 -12.84 -3.17
C ARG A 150 -10.22 -11.42 -3.36
N ILE A 151 -9.37 -10.43 -3.65
CA ILE A 151 -9.80 -9.08 -4.00
C ILE A 151 -10.66 -9.12 -5.28
N GLU A 152 -10.22 -9.81 -6.31
CA GLU A 152 -10.94 -9.94 -7.59
C GLU A 152 -12.27 -10.67 -7.42
N ASP A 153 -12.34 -11.70 -6.60
CA ASP A 153 -13.57 -12.39 -6.27
C ASP A 153 -14.58 -11.50 -5.55
N LEU A 154 -14.10 -10.69 -4.60
CA LEU A 154 -14.97 -9.76 -3.89
C LEU A 154 -15.44 -8.61 -4.80
N GLN A 155 -14.60 -8.12 -5.71
CA GLN A 155 -15.01 -7.15 -6.73
C GLN A 155 -16.13 -7.71 -7.62
N ARG A 156 -16.01 -8.96 -8.07
CA ARG A 156 -17.04 -9.63 -8.87
C ARG A 156 -18.36 -9.73 -8.11
N ARG A 157 -18.32 -10.18 -6.85
CA ARG A 157 -19.50 -10.27 -5.97
C ARG A 157 -20.18 -8.91 -5.77
N LEU A 158 -19.43 -7.85 -5.60
CA LEU A 158 -19.95 -6.46 -5.49
C LEU A 158 -20.66 -6.02 -6.78
N MET A 159 -20.09 -6.31 -7.93
CA MET A 159 -20.70 -5.97 -9.22
C MET A 159 -22.00 -6.78 -9.46
N GLU A 160 -22.06 -8.02 -9.01
CA GLU A 160 -23.27 -8.85 -9.11
C GLU A 160 -24.36 -8.44 -8.10
N ALA A 161 -23.98 -7.91 -6.95
CA ALA A 161 -24.90 -7.47 -5.90
C ALA A 161 -25.65 -6.17 -6.27
N GLN A 162 -25.04 -5.31 -7.03
CA GLN A 162 -25.60 -4.01 -7.41
C GLN A 162 -26.89 -4.11 -8.26
N PRO A 163 -26.99 -4.91 -9.34
CA PRO A 163 -28.21 -5.07 -10.11
C PRO A 163 -29.36 -5.71 -9.32
N ARG A 164 -29.05 -6.46 -8.26
CA ARG A 164 -30.03 -7.10 -7.39
C ARG A 164 -30.62 -6.14 -6.33
N GLY A 165 -30.20 -4.88 -6.33
CA GLY A 165 -30.69 -3.85 -5.39
C GLY A 165 -30.28 -4.07 -3.92
N SER A 166 -29.38 -5.01 -3.64
CA SER A 166 -28.90 -5.29 -2.28
C SER A 166 -27.92 -4.22 -1.75
N MET A 167 -27.42 -3.36 -2.64
CA MET A 167 -26.49 -2.28 -2.31
C MET A 167 -26.76 -1.02 -3.16
N THR A 168 -26.59 0.16 -2.57
CA THR A 168 -26.66 1.41 -3.33
C THR A 168 -25.43 1.56 -4.26
N ILE A 169 -25.60 2.24 -5.39
CA ILE A 169 -24.51 2.50 -6.35
C ILE A 169 -23.31 3.16 -5.64
N ARG A 170 -23.55 4.17 -4.81
CA ARG A 170 -22.49 4.88 -4.07
C ARG A 170 -21.73 3.99 -3.09
N CYS A 171 -22.42 3.07 -2.44
CA CYS A 171 -21.80 2.11 -1.55
C CYS A 171 -20.93 1.12 -2.34
N CYS A 172 -21.43 0.66 -3.48
CA CYS A 172 -20.67 -0.22 -4.38
C CYS A 172 -19.40 0.49 -4.91
N GLU A 173 -19.51 1.71 -5.40
CA GLU A 173 -18.38 2.54 -5.86
C GLU A 173 -17.32 2.73 -4.78
N PHE A 174 -17.74 3.01 -3.52
CA PHE A 174 -16.82 3.13 -2.41
C PHE A 174 -16.04 1.83 -2.17
N HIS A 175 -16.73 0.70 -2.07
CA HIS A 175 -16.08 -0.58 -1.82
C HIS A 175 -15.18 -1.02 -2.98
N LEU A 176 -15.57 -0.78 -4.23
CA LEU A 176 -14.71 -1.03 -5.39
C LEU A 176 -13.44 -0.18 -5.35
N SER A 177 -13.56 1.11 -5.02
CA SER A 177 -12.40 2.00 -4.85
C SER A 177 -11.50 1.51 -3.72
N TYR A 178 -12.09 1.02 -2.62
CA TYR A 178 -11.34 0.44 -1.50
C TYR A 178 -10.52 -0.78 -1.94
N LEU A 179 -11.16 -1.71 -2.66
CA LEU A 179 -10.51 -2.92 -3.15
C LEU A 179 -9.39 -2.62 -4.18
N LEU A 180 -9.56 -1.59 -5.00
CA LEU A 180 -8.49 -1.13 -5.90
C LEU A 180 -7.27 -0.66 -5.13
N VAL A 181 -7.46 0.12 -4.04
CA VAL A 181 -6.33 0.55 -3.19
C VAL A 181 -5.66 -0.64 -2.50
N LEU A 182 -6.43 -1.63 -2.02
CA LEU A 182 -5.86 -2.87 -1.47
C LEU A 182 -5.00 -3.60 -2.50
N ARG A 183 -5.48 -3.73 -3.74
CA ARG A 183 -4.74 -4.36 -4.84
C ARG A 183 -3.45 -3.62 -5.15
N GLU A 184 -3.50 -2.29 -5.26
CA GLU A 184 -2.31 -1.46 -5.47
C GLU A 184 -1.29 -1.64 -4.34
N LEU A 185 -1.75 -1.71 -3.09
CA LEU A 185 -0.88 -1.91 -1.94
C LEU A 185 -0.18 -3.27 -1.99
N VAL A 186 -0.88 -4.36 -2.36
CA VAL A 186 -0.29 -5.69 -2.52
C VAL A 186 0.74 -5.70 -3.65
N ASN A 187 0.42 -5.14 -4.81
CA ASN A 187 1.34 -5.03 -5.94
C ASN A 187 2.59 -4.21 -5.56
N HIS A 188 2.40 -3.11 -4.83
CA HIS A 188 3.51 -2.29 -4.35
C HIS A 188 4.42 -3.06 -3.40
N TYR A 189 3.83 -3.82 -2.48
CA TYR A 189 4.55 -4.68 -1.57
C TYR A 189 5.40 -5.74 -2.31
N GLU A 190 4.83 -6.37 -3.34
CA GLU A 190 5.52 -7.35 -4.16
C GLU A 190 6.72 -6.72 -4.90
N ILE A 191 6.52 -5.56 -5.52
CA ILE A 191 7.60 -4.80 -6.19
C ILE A 191 8.67 -4.38 -5.18
N ALA A 192 8.29 -3.88 -4.01
CA ALA A 192 9.25 -3.47 -2.98
C ALA A 192 10.09 -4.65 -2.49
N SER A 193 9.50 -5.83 -2.33
CA SER A 193 10.19 -7.06 -1.94
C SER A 193 11.23 -7.50 -2.97
N LEU A 194 10.88 -7.45 -4.26
CA LEU A 194 11.80 -7.72 -5.36
C LEU A 194 12.98 -6.73 -5.40
N LEU A 195 12.70 -5.47 -5.19
CA LEU A 195 13.72 -4.42 -5.23
C LEU A 195 14.74 -4.58 -4.09
N GLU A 196 14.29 -4.95 -2.88
CA GLU A 196 15.20 -5.23 -1.76
C GLU A 196 16.08 -6.43 -2.02
N GLU A 197 15.51 -7.54 -2.51
CA GLU A 197 16.27 -8.72 -2.87
C GLU A 197 17.39 -8.40 -3.88
N GLN A 198 17.08 -7.57 -4.89
CA GLN A 198 18.05 -7.12 -5.88
C GLN A 198 19.12 -6.19 -5.28
N ILE A 199 18.75 -5.27 -4.40
CA ILE A 199 19.70 -4.39 -3.71
C ILE A 199 20.64 -5.21 -2.82
N ASP A 200 20.12 -6.21 -2.11
CA ASP A 200 20.93 -7.08 -1.26
C ASP A 200 21.85 -7.99 -2.09
N ALA A 201 21.42 -8.45 -3.26
CA ALA A 201 22.25 -9.23 -4.16
C ALA A 201 23.42 -8.39 -4.73
N LEU A 202 23.15 -7.13 -5.12
CA LEU A 202 24.19 -6.20 -5.57
C LEU A 202 25.17 -5.88 -4.46
N ALA A 203 24.71 -5.69 -3.22
CA ALA A 203 25.58 -5.42 -2.07
C ALA A 203 26.47 -6.62 -1.70
N ARG A 204 26.01 -7.85 -1.90
CA ARG A 204 26.80 -9.08 -1.70
C ARG A 204 27.83 -9.27 -2.82
N GLY A 205 27.45 -9.04 -4.07
CA GLY A 205 28.36 -9.13 -5.22
C GLY A 205 29.52 -8.09 -5.14
N ALA A 206 29.23 -6.89 -4.67
CA ALA A 206 30.25 -5.83 -4.48
C ALA A 206 31.24 -6.12 -3.33
N LYS A 207 30.92 -7.01 -2.38
CA LYS A 207 31.83 -7.43 -1.30
C LYS A 207 32.71 -8.62 -1.69
N ALA A 208 32.37 -9.31 -2.76
CA ALA A 208 33.08 -10.50 -3.25
C ALA A 208 34.07 -10.16 -4.41
N ALA A 209 34.04 -8.95 -4.93
CA ALA A 209 34.93 -8.40 -5.95
C ALA A 209 35.93 -7.42 -5.33
#